data_309a5f417bc6899735eb588d054233d4
#
_entry.id   309a5f417bc6899735eb588d054233d4
#
_cell.length_a   1.000
_cell.length_b   1.000
_cell.length_c   1.000
_cell.angle_alpha   90.00
_cell.angle_beta   90.00
_cell.angle_gamma   90.00
#
_symmetry.space_group_name_H-M   'P 1'
#
loop_
_entity.id
_entity.type
_entity.pdbx_description
1 polymer ?
#
loop_
_entity_poly.entity_id
_entity_poly.type
_entity_poly.pdbx_seq_one_letter_code
_entity_poly.pdbx_strand_id
1 'polypeptide(L)'
;MMALLLAGGRSSRARTHKGCRRVEGRPWLYRQCRFLRSQGFAQVRVVLGYSAVGAARCVPPGVRRIWNRNRAGGPFASLRAGLRGARGPVLVVLVDAWLPSPATIYRLRLGLRGAYAAMPVWRGRGGHPALLSHELATAIAGSAHSPKERLDHVLASAGARRIAVQDRSVRRNMNRRRDWWLYLRCRKLRRPLWMG
;
A
#
# COMPACT_ATOMS: atom_id res chain seq x y z
N MET A 1 -5.89 -6.57 12.62
CA MET A 1 -5.44 -5.56 11.61
C MET A 1 -5.46 -6.14 10.21
N MET A 2 -5.83 -5.34 9.23
CA MET A 2 -5.88 -5.70 7.82
C MET A 2 -4.87 -4.86 7.01
N ALA A 3 -4.31 -5.42 5.94
CA ALA A 3 -3.58 -4.65 4.95
C ALA A 3 -4.39 -4.57 3.64
N LEU A 4 -4.47 -3.38 3.08
CA LEU A 4 -5.16 -3.08 1.84
C LEU A 4 -4.15 -2.62 0.79
N LEU A 5 -3.95 -3.42 -0.26
CA LEU A 5 -3.04 -3.12 -1.35
C LEU A 5 -3.82 -2.59 -2.55
N LEU A 6 -3.58 -1.33 -2.91
CA LEU A 6 -4.25 -0.66 -4.03
C LEU A 6 -3.47 -0.93 -5.34
N ALA A 7 -4.03 -1.77 -6.20
CA ALA A 7 -3.45 -2.16 -7.48
C ALA A 7 -4.39 -1.85 -8.67
N GLY A 8 -5.35 -0.94 -8.49
CA GLY A 8 -6.36 -0.57 -9.49
C GLY A 8 -5.92 0.45 -10.53
N GLY A 9 -4.71 1.02 -10.43
CA GLY A 9 -4.24 2.07 -11.33
C GLY A 9 -4.07 1.61 -12.78
N ARG A 10 -4.39 2.51 -13.74
CA ARG A 10 -4.06 2.31 -15.15
C ARG A 10 -2.54 2.29 -15.31
N SER A 11 -1.96 1.13 -15.61
CA SER A 11 -0.53 1.04 -15.99
C SER A 11 -0.33 1.57 -17.43
N SER A 12 -0.85 2.76 -17.73
CA SER A 12 -0.97 3.33 -19.07
C SER A 12 0.36 3.48 -19.82
N ARG A 13 1.47 3.52 -19.09
CA ARG A 13 2.84 3.66 -19.65
C ARG A 13 3.62 2.36 -19.68
N ALA A 14 3.08 1.26 -19.20
CA ALA A 14 3.76 -0.03 -19.16
C ALA A 14 2.91 -1.08 -19.89
N ARG A 15 3.52 -1.84 -20.81
CA ARG A 15 2.87 -2.96 -21.50
C ARG A 15 2.34 -4.03 -20.52
N THR A 16 2.85 -4.04 -19.29
CA THR A 16 2.51 -5.00 -18.23
C THR A 16 2.12 -4.26 -16.95
N HIS A 17 1.09 -4.74 -16.25
CA HIS A 17 0.68 -4.18 -14.96
C HIS A 17 1.86 -4.19 -13.98
N LYS A 18 2.10 -3.07 -13.27
CA LYS A 18 3.23 -2.92 -12.34
C LYS A 18 3.34 -4.07 -11.34
N GLY A 19 2.21 -4.54 -10.81
CA GLY A 19 2.18 -5.66 -9.88
C GLY A 19 2.63 -7.00 -10.45
N CYS A 20 2.60 -7.17 -11.77
CA CYS A 20 3.04 -8.40 -12.45
C CYS A 20 4.53 -8.41 -12.78
N ARG A 21 5.22 -7.27 -12.64
CA ARG A 21 6.66 -7.22 -12.90
C ARG A 21 7.39 -8.13 -11.93
N ARG A 22 8.28 -8.98 -12.45
CA ARG A 22 9.06 -9.90 -11.65
C ARG A 22 10.22 -9.20 -10.93
N VAL A 23 10.35 -9.50 -9.65
CA VAL A 23 11.44 -9.09 -8.76
C VAL A 23 11.96 -10.36 -8.09
N GLU A 24 13.21 -10.73 -8.34
CA GLU A 24 13.80 -11.99 -7.84
C GLU A 24 12.88 -13.19 -8.14
N GLY A 25 12.50 -13.37 -9.41
CA GLY A 25 11.71 -14.50 -9.89
C GLY A 25 10.21 -14.48 -9.56
N ARG A 26 9.72 -13.59 -8.70
CA ARG A 26 8.31 -13.53 -8.29
C ARG A 26 7.63 -12.22 -8.68
N PRO A 27 6.32 -12.19 -8.99
CA PRO A 27 5.58 -10.97 -9.23
C PRO A 27 5.69 -10.01 -8.05
N TRP A 28 5.79 -8.70 -8.33
CA TRP A 28 5.90 -7.68 -7.29
C TRP A 28 4.70 -7.71 -6.33
N LEU A 29 3.49 -7.82 -6.86
CA LEU A 29 2.26 -7.93 -6.07
C LEU A 29 2.28 -9.13 -5.12
N TYR A 30 2.78 -10.29 -5.60
CA TYR A 30 2.98 -11.47 -4.76
C TYR A 30 3.92 -11.18 -3.60
N ARG A 31 5.05 -10.50 -3.87
CA ARG A 31 6.05 -10.15 -2.83
C ARG A 31 5.49 -9.18 -1.80
N GLN A 32 4.72 -8.17 -2.24
CA GLN A 32 4.06 -7.24 -1.33
C GLN A 32 3.07 -7.98 -0.40
N CYS A 33 2.24 -8.87 -0.94
CA CYS A 33 1.30 -9.65 -0.13
C CYS A 33 2.03 -10.54 0.90
N ARG A 34 3.10 -11.23 0.47
CA ARG A 34 3.91 -12.09 1.36
C ARG A 34 4.55 -11.26 2.48
N PHE A 35 5.14 -10.11 2.14
CA PHE A 35 5.70 -9.20 3.12
C PHE A 35 4.64 -8.73 4.13
N LEU A 36 3.47 -8.31 3.68
CA LEU A 36 2.41 -7.86 4.59
C LEU A 36 1.97 -8.98 5.55
N ARG A 37 1.87 -10.21 5.07
CA ARG A 37 1.59 -11.36 5.93
C ARG A 37 2.69 -11.61 6.96
N SER A 38 3.97 -11.52 6.56
CA SER A 38 5.10 -11.68 7.50
C SER A 38 5.16 -10.56 8.54
N GLN A 39 4.52 -9.42 8.28
CA GLN A 39 4.36 -8.34 9.27
C GLN A 39 3.14 -8.52 10.18
N GLY A 40 2.50 -9.70 10.19
CA GLY A 40 1.39 -10.02 11.10
C GLY A 40 0.03 -9.44 10.66
N PHE A 41 -0.14 -9.07 9.38
CA PHE A 41 -1.46 -8.74 8.85
C PHE A 41 -2.19 -10.04 8.48
N ALA A 42 -3.06 -10.52 9.38
CA ALA A 42 -3.83 -11.75 9.19
C ALA A 42 -4.71 -11.70 7.93
N GLN A 43 -5.24 -10.54 7.60
CA GLN A 43 -6.03 -10.31 6.39
C GLN A 43 -5.29 -9.37 5.44
N VAL A 44 -5.07 -9.82 4.20
CA VAL A 44 -4.57 -8.99 3.10
C VAL A 44 -5.62 -8.95 2.01
N ARG A 45 -6.01 -7.74 1.59
CA ARG A 45 -6.90 -7.50 0.45
C ARG A 45 -6.13 -6.79 -0.66
N VAL A 46 -6.40 -7.16 -1.91
CA VAL A 46 -5.86 -6.49 -3.09
C VAL A 46 -7.02 -5.91 -3.88
N VAL A 47 -7.01 -4.61 -4.10
CA VAL A 47 -7.99 -3.95 -4.98
C VAL A 47 -7.44 -3.91 -6.38
N LEU A 48 -8.17 -4.52 -7.31
CA LEU A 48 -7.86 -4.59 -8.72
C LEU A 48 -8.83 -3.67 -9.49
N GLY A 49 -8.30 -2.88 -10.42
CA GLY A 49 -9.12 -2.13 -11.37
C GLY A 49 -9.47 -2.98 -12.59
N TYR A 50 -10.34 -2.46 -13.41
CA TYR A 50 -10.81 -3.15 -14.62
C TYR A 50 -9.69 -3.54 -15.60
N SER A 51 -8.65 -2.70 -15.75
CA SER A 51 -7.49 -2.98 -16.60
C SER A 51 -6.49 -3.96 -15.98
N ALA A 52 -6.77 -4.45 -14.78
CA ALA A 52 -5.84 -5.28 -13.99
C ALA A 52 -6.21 -6.78 -14.00
N VAL A 53 -6.99 -7.25 -14.97
CA VAL A 53 -7.38 -8.68 -15.06
C VAL A 53 -6.14 -9.57 -15.06
N GLY A 54 -5.11 -9.23 -15.81
CA GLY A 54 -3.83 -9.94 -15.80
C GLY A 54 -3.11 -9.91 -14.44
N ALA A 55 -3.33 -8.87 -13.63
CA ALA A 55 -2.73 -8.76 -12.30
C ALA A 55 -3.36 -9.71 -11.28
N ALA A 56 -4.57 -10.17 -11.52
CA ALA A 56 -5.23 -11.14 -10.63
C ALA A 56 -4.44 -12.45 -10.49
N ARG A 57 -3.75 -12.87 -11.55
CA ARG A 57 -2.87 -14.06 -11.56
C ARG A 57 -1.62 -13.88 -10.70
N CYS A 58 -1.26 -12.63 -10.40
CA CYS A 58 -0.10 -12.27 -9.59
C CYS A 58 -0.42 -12.19 -8.08
N VAL A 59 -1.69 -12.29 -7.72
CA VAL A 59 -2.14 -12.31 -6.31
C VAL A 59 -1.99 -13.72 -5.76
N PRO A 60 -1.28 -13.92 -4.63
CA PRO A 60 -1.09 -15.25 -4.07
C PRO A 60 -2.41 -15.86 -3.57
N PRO A 61 -2.49 -17.20 -3.44
CA PRO A 61 -3.62 -17.89 -2.83
C PRO A 61 -3.91 -17.37 -1.43
N GLY A 62 -5.19 -17.38 -1.04
CA GLY A 62 -5.65 -16.92 0.27
C GLY A 62 -5.63 -15.41 0.47
N VAL A 63 -5.29 -14.60 -0.54
CA VAL A 63 -5.42 -13.14 -0.52
C VAL A 63 -6.74 -12.74 -1.19
N ARG A 64 -7.56 -11.96 -0.49
CA ARG A 64 -8.86 -11.53 -1.00
C ARG A 64 -8.69 -10.50 -2.12
N ARG A 65 -9.26 -10.78 -3.29
CA ARG A 65 -9.32 -9.89 -4.44
C ARG A 65 -10.60 -9.07 -4.38
N ILE A 66 -10.49 -7.75 -4.52
CA ILE A 66 -11.62 -6.82 -4.57
C ILE A 66 -11.58 -6.16 -5.95
N TRP A 67 -12.66 -6.24 -6.70
CA TRP A 67 -12.76 -5.61 -8.01
C TRP A 67 -13.41 -4.24 -7.87
N ASN A 68 -12.68 -3.18 -8.22
CA ASN A 68 -13.27 -1.86 -8.40
C ASN A 68 -13.79 -1.72 -9.83
N ARG A 69 -15.10 -1.76 -9.98
CA ARG A 69 -15.80 -1.57 -11.28
C ARG A 69 -16.01 -0.11 -11.65
N ASN A 70 -15.86 0.82 -10.70
CA ASN A 70 -15.98 2.25 -10.95
C ASN A 70 -14.73 2.82 -11.60
N ARG A 71 -14.75 2.93 -12.95
CA ARG A 71 -13.64 3.45 -13.74
C ARG A 71 -13.42 4.95 -13.59
N ALA A 72 -14.49 5.71 -13.38
CA ALA A 72 -14.47 7.17 -13.30
C ALA A 72 -14.00 7.65 -11.92
N GLY A 73 -14.13 6.81 -10.89
CA GLY A 73 -13.92 7.21 -9.50
C GLY A 73 -12.48 7.32 -9.04
N GLY A 74 -11.49 7.15 -9.91
CA GLY A 74 -10.09 7.34 -9.58
C GLY A 74 -9.55 6.39 -8.49
N PRO A 75 -8.37 6.71 -7.91
CA PRO A 75 -7.74 5.92 -6.86
C PRO A 75 -8.57 5.85 -5.56
N PHE A 76 -9.32 6.90 -5.25
CA PHE A 76 -10.13 6.96 -4.04
C PHE A 76 -11.30 5.98 -4.06
N ALA A 77 -11.93 5.76 -5.22
CA ALA A 77 -12.96 4.73 -5.37
C ALA A 77 -12.40 3.32 -5.09
N SER A 78 -11.16 3.06 -5.48
CA SER A 78 -10.48 1.80 -5.16
C SER A 78 -10.24 1.66 -3.67
N LEU A 79 -9.84 2.73 -2.99
CA LEU A 79 -9.69 2.77 -1.54
C LEU A 79 -11.01 2.43 -0.84
N ARG A 80 -12.09 3.12 -1.18
CA ARG A 80 -13.43 2.89 -0.61
C ARG A 80 -13.89 1.44 -0.81
N ALA A 81 -13.77 0.91 -2.04
CA ALA A 81 -14.14 -0.47 -2.33
C ALA A 81 -13.37 -1.48 -1.46
N GLY A 82 -12.08 -1.24 -1.26
CA GLY A 82 -11.22 -2.09 -0.46
C GLY A 82 -11.49 -2.03 1.05
N LEU A 83 -11.95 -0.88 1.54
CA LEU A 83 -12.25 -0.65 2.95
C LEU A 83 -13.60 -1.21 3.39
N ARG A 84 -14.54 -1.46 2.48
CA ARG A 84 -15.87 -1.99 2.81
C ARG A 84 -15.77 -3.26 3.65
N GLY A 85 -16.47 -3.28 4.79
CA GLY A 85 -16.48 -4.40 5.73
C GLY A 85 -15.09 -4.67 6.35
N ALA A 86 -14.25 -3.66 6.49
CA ALA A 86 -13.03 -3.76 7.28
C ALA A 86 -13.40 -3.84 8.78
N ARG A 87 -12.77 -4.78 9.49
CA ARG A 87 -12.93 -4.93 10.92
C ARG A 87 -11.61 -4.59 11.61
N GLY A 88 -11.51 -3.37 12.16
CA GLY A 88 -10.31 -2.85 12.81
C GLY A 88 -9.38 -2.05 11.88
N PRO A 89 -8.20 -1.65 12.38
CA PRO A 89 -7.28 -0.78 11.66
C PRO A 89 -6.77 -1.36 10.34
N VAL A 90 -6.53 -0.46 9.34
CA VAL A 90 -6.17 -0.82 7.97
C VAL A 90 -4.89 -0.13 7.52
N LEU A 91 -3.86 -0.92 7.17
CA LEU A 91 -2.68 -0.40 6.49
C LEU A 91 -2.95 -0.28 4.99
N VAL A 92 -2.93 0.94 4.47
CA VAL A 92 -3.11 1.23 3.04
C VAL A 92 -1.76 1.29 2.34
N VAL A 93 -1.56 0.39 1.38
CA VAL A 93 -0.31 0.25 0.61
C VAL A 93 -0.60 0.46 -0.88
N LEU A 94 0.28 1.15 -1.58
CA LEU A 94 0.20 1.30 -3.04
C LEU A 94 1.02 0.22 -3.75
N VAL A 95 0.52 -0.30 -4.85
CA VAL A 95 1.24 -1.32 -5.64
C VAL A 95 2.57 -0.81 -6.20
N ASP A 96 2.70 0.49 -6.40
CA ASP A 96 3.94 1.11 -6.90
C ASP A 96 4.85 1.65 -5.78
N ALA A 97 4.47 1.55 -4.52
CA ALA A 97 5.35 1.92 -3.41
C ALA A 97 6.39 0.83 -3.11
N TRP A 98 7.58 1.25 -2.66
CA TRP A 98 8.55 0.32 -2.08
C TRP A 98 7.99 -0.28 -0.79
N LEU A 99 8.45 -1.49 -0.46
CA LEU A 99 8.15 -2.09 0.84
C LEU A 99 8.90 -1.33 1.94
N PRO A 100 8.19 -0.86 2.99
CA PRO A 100 8.82 -0.22 4.13
C PRO A 100 9.58 -1.23 4.98
N SER A 101 10.44 -0.75 5.86
CA SER A 101 11.07 -1.62 6.86
C SER A 101 10.06 -2.13 7.89
N PRO A 102 10.29 -3.32 8.50
CA PRO A 102 9.49 -3.79 9.64
C PRO A 102 9.38 -2.77 10.78
N ALA A 103 10.47 -2.06 11.07
CA ALA A 103 10.52 -1.02 12.08
C ALA A 103 9.55 0.14 11.76
N THR A 104 9.41 0.51 10.48
CA THR A 104 8.42 1.51 10.05
C THR A 104 7.00 1.04 10.33
N ILE A 105 6.67 -0.21 9.99
CA ILE A 105 5.34 -0.79 10.28
C ILE A 105 5.06 -0.78 11.79
N TYR A 106 6.04 -1.19 12.59
CA TYR A 106 5.91 -1.18 14.04
C TYR A 106 5.65 0.24 14.59
N ARG A 107 6.43 1.24 14.15
CA ARG A 107 6.25 2.65 14.56
C ARG A 107 4.88 3.20 14.18
N LEU A 108 4.36 2.85 13.00
CA LEU A 108 3.02 3.24 12.57
C LEU A 108 1.94 2.64 13.50
N ARG A 109 2.10 1.38 13.93
CA ARG A 109 1.17 0.75 14.88
C ARG A 109 1.15 1.47 16.24
N LEU A 110 2.33 1.82 16.74
CA LEU A 110 2.43 2.61 17.97
C LEU A 110 1.81 4.00 17.80
N GLY A 111 2.12 4.66 16.68
CA GLY A 111 1.62 5.99 16.38
C GLY A 111 0.13 6.08 16.11
N LEU A 112 -0.55 4.96 15.84
CA LEU A 112 -2.00 4.94 15.67
C LEU A 112 -2.77 5.00 17.00
N ARG A 113 -2.15 4.68 18.15
CA ARG A 113 -2.81 4.70 19.46
C ARG A 113 -3.35 6.10 19.73
N GLY A 114 -4.69 6.22 19.89
CA GLY A 114 -5.35 7.50 20.13
C GLY A 114 -5.32 8.48 18.94
N ALA A 115 -5.16 7.98 17.70
CA ALA A 115 -5.19 8.78 16.49
C ALA A 115 -6.06 8.12 15.42
N TYR A 116 -6.67 8.93 14.56
CA TYR A 116 -7.47 8.44 13.43
C TYR A 116 -6.61 7.83 12.33
N ALA A 117 -5.37 8.31 12.17
CA ALA A 117 -4.42 7.76 11.23
C ALA A 117 -2.97 8.01 11.66
N ALA A 118 -2.05 7.18 11.15
CA ALA A 118 -0.61 7.40 11.27
C ALA A 118 0.05 7.26 9.89
N MET A 119 0.98 8.17 9.57
CA MET A 119 1.73 8.16 8.32
C MET A 119 3.23 8.37 8.57
N PRO A 120 4.12 7.68 7.83
CA PRO A 120 5.55 7.85 8.01
C PRO A 120 6.00 9.18 7.40
N VAL A 121 7.00 9.79 8.05
CA VAL A 121 7.66 11.02 7.57
C VAL A 121 9.15 10.76 7.48
N TRP A 122 9.73 10.99 6.32
CA TRP A 122 11.17 10.96 6.11
C TRP A 122 11.66 12.32 5.61
N ARG A 123 12.61 12.91 6.33
CA ARG A 123 13.14 14.27 6.07
C ARG A 123 12.02 15.31 5.88
N GLY A 124 11.09 15.39 6.83
CA GLY A 124 9.97 16.33 6.85
C GLY A 124 8.83 16.05 5.86
N ARG A 125 8.97 15.07 4.96
CA ARG A 125 7.97 14.77 3.92
C ARG A 125 7.23 13.48 4.20
N GLY A 126 5.89 13.52 4.15
CA GLY A 126 5.01 12.36 4.32
C GLY A 126 5.22 11.31 3.23
N GLY A 127 4.97 10.04 3.57
CA GLY A 127 5.17 8.89 2.68
C GLY A 127 4.11 7.80 2.85
N HIS A 128 4.37 6.65 2.25
CA HIS A 128 3.55 5.45 2.34
C HIS A 128 4.29 4.35 3.12
N PRO A 129 3.54 3.40 3.70
CA PRO A 129 2.08 3.26 3.76
C PRO A 129 1.43 4.19 4.80
N ALA A 130 0.11 4.38 4.73
CA ALA A 130 -0.68 5.02 5.78
C ALA A 130 -1.45 3.96 6.58
N LEU A 131 -1.50 4.09 7.89
CA LEU A 131 -2.28 3.24 8.77
C LEU A 131 -3.50 4.03 9.26
N LEU A 132 -4.70 3.54 8.96
CA LEU A 132 -5.99 4.13 9.34
C LEU A 132 -6.55 3.42 10.56
N SER A 133 -7.19 4.14 11.47
CA SER A 133 -8.02 3.55 12.50
C SER A 133 -9.25 2.86 11.89
N HIS A 134 -9.98 2.10 12.69
CA HIS A 134 -11.23 1.49 12.23
C HIS A 134 -12.28 2.55 11.89
N GLU A 135 -12.40 3.57 12.72
CA GLU A 135 -13.35 4.68 12.58
C GLU A 135 -13.11 5.43 11.27
N LEU A 136 -11.86 5.84 10.98
CA LEU A 136 -11.54 6.54 9.73
C LEU A 136 -11.73 5.64 8.51
N ALA A 137 -11.36 4.35 8.60
CA ALA A 137 -11.57 3.40 7.52
C ALA A 137 -13.05 3.21 7.20
N THR A 138 -13.91 3.16 8.22
CA THR A 138 -15.38 3.06 8.09
C THR A 138 -15.96 4.34 7.51
N ALA A 139 -15.55 5.51 8.00
CA ALA A 139 -15.97 6.80 7.46
C ALA A 139 -15.64 6.94 5.96
N ILE A 140 -14.39 6.59 5.55
CA ILE A 140 -14.00 6.60 4.14
C ILE A 140 -14.84 5.61 3.32
N ALA A 141 -15.09 4.40 3.83
CA ALA A 141 -15.89 3.40 3.11
C ALA A 141 -17.32 3.84 2.83
N GLY A 142 -17.93 4.58 3.79
CA GLY A 142 -19.29 5.11 3.72
C GLY A 142 -19.43 6.48 3.06
N SER A 143 -18.33 7.23 2.85
CA SER A 143 -18.37 8.59 2.32
C SER A 143 -18.99 8.65 0.92
N ALA A 144 -19.62 9.78 0.58
CA ALA A 144 -20.05 10.05 -0.78
C ALA A 144 -18.87 10.02 -1.76
N HIS A 145 -19.11 9.68 -3.02
CA HIS A 145 -18.05 9.62 -4.01
C HIS A 145 -17.75 10.99 -4.58
N SER A 146 -16.53 11.48 -4.37
CA SER A 146 -15.96 12.60 -5.12
C SER A 146 -14.76 12.13 -5.94
N PRO A 147 -14.76 12.28 -7.28
CA PRO A 147 -13.61 11.91 -8.12
C PRO A 147 -12.33 12.69 -7.80
N LYS A 148 -12.47 13.86 -7.17
CA LYS A 148 -11.36 14.76 -6.80
C LYS A 148 -10.77 14.42 -5.43
N GLU A 149 -11.42 13.53 -4.65
CA GLU A 149 -10.99 13.20 -3.31
C GLU A 149 -9.71 12.35 -3.32
N ARG A 150 -8.82 12.67 -2.38
CA ARG A 150 -7.51 12.04 -2.27
C ARG A 150 -7.24 11.63 -0.84
N LEU A 151 -6.55 10.50 -0.66
CA LEU A 151 -6.20 10.01 0.67
C LEU A 151 -5.32 11.01 1.44
N ASP A 152 -4.41 11.71 0.79
CA ASP A 152 -3.56 12.70 1.45
C ASP A 152 -4.36 13.88 2.03
N HIS A 153 -5.43 14.33 1.35
CA HIS A 153 -6.34 15.36 1.88
C HIS A 153 -7.11 14.83 3.08
N VAL A 154 -7.66 13.62 3.00
CA VAL A 154 -8.38 12.98 4.13
C VAL A 154 -7.46 12.80 5.34
N LEU A 155 -6.22 12.38 5.13
CA LEU A 155 -5.23 12.24 6.20
C LEU A 155 -4.91 13.59 6.86
N ALA A 156 -4.78 14.65 6.07
CA ALA A 156 -4.55 15.99 6.58
C ALA A 156 -5.74 16.49 7.42
N SER A 157 -6.97 16.37 6.88
CA SER A 157 -8.21 16.78 7.58
C SER A 157 -8.47 15.99 8.85
N ALA A 158 -8.12 14.70 8.87
CA ALA A 158 -8.23 13.83 10.05
C ALA A 158 -7.09 14.02 11.06
N GLY A 159 -6.19 14.97 10.88
CA GLY A 159 -5.07 15.20 11.78
C GLY A 159 -4.14 13.99 11.89
N ALA A 160 -3.84 13.31 10.78
CA ALA A 160 -3.02 12.09 10.79
C ALA A 160 -1.69 12.31 11.51
N ARG A 161 -1.37 11.44 12.48
CA ARG A 161 -0.12 11.53 13.23
C ARG A 161 1.08 11.25 12.33
N ARG A 162 1.99 12.19 12.27
CA ARG A 162 3.21 12.15 11.46
C ARG A 162 4.33 11.46 12.23
N ILE A 163 4.74 10.28 11.77
CA ILE A 163 5.73 9.44 12.47
C ILE A 163 7.08 9.56 11.77
N ALA A 164 8.05 10.19 12.43
CA ALA A 164 9.42 10.29 11.92
C ALA A 164 10.06 8.89 11.81
N VAL A 165 10.61 8.55 10.63
CA VAL A 165 11.25 7.26 10.37
C VAL A 165 12.58 7.45 9.64
N GLN A 166 13.54 6.57 9.90
CA GLN A 166 14.83 6.49 9.19
C GLN A 166 14.74 5.52 7.99
N ASP A 167 13.63 5.61 7.25
CA ASP A 167 13.33 4.69 6.15
C ASP A 167 12.97 5.48 4.88
N ARG A 168 13.96 5.63 3.99
CA ARG A 168 13.75 6.32 2.71
C ARG A 168 12.76 5.61 1.78
N SER A 169 12.48 4.31 2.00
CA SER A 169 11.57 3.54 1.15
C SER A 169 10.16 4.12 1.16
N VAL A 170 9.74 4.76 2.26
CA VAL A 170 8.41 5.36 2.42
C VAL A 170 8.11 6.47 1.40
N ARG A 171 9.16 7.00 0.75
CA ARG A 171 9.07 8.06 -0.28
C ARG A 171 9.37 7.54 -1.69
N ARG A 172 9.59 6.25 -1.87
CA ARG A 172 10.02 5.67 -3.15
C ARG A 172 8.89 4.92 -3.83
N ASN A 173 8.74 5.19 -5.13
CA ASN A 173 7.76 4.52 -5.99
C ASN A 173 8.45 3.80 -7.16
N MET A 174 7.80 2.77 -7.68
CA MET A 174 8.25 1.94 -8.81
C MET A 174 7.62 2.42 -10.12
N ASN A 175 7.92 3.65 -10.55
CA ASN A 175 7.31 4.26 -11.73
C ASN A 175 8.11 4.03 -13.01
N ARG A 176 9.44 3.99 -12.94
CA ARG A 176 10.38 3.89 -14.07
C ARG A 176 11.27 2.66 -13.94
N ARG A 177 11.91 2.23 -15.04
CA ARG A 177 12.85 1.08 -15.03
C ARG A 177 13.98 1.27 -14.02
N ARG A 178 14.51 2.48 -13.91
CA ARG A 178 15.55 2.83 -12.93
C ARG A 178 15.12 2.61 -11.47
N ASP A 179 13.84 2.80 -11.13
CA ASP A 179 13.34 2.64 -9.75
C ASP A 179 13.39 1.17 -9.33
N TRP A 180 13.10 0.25 -10.26
CA TRP A 180 13.18 -1.18 -10.06
C TRP A 180 14.63 -1.64 -9.89
N TRP A 181 15.54 -1.14 -10.74
CA TRP A 181 16.97 -1.42 -10.62
C TRP A 181 17.52 -0.92 -9.27
N LEU A 182 17.19 0.30 -8.88
CA LEU A 182 17.59 0.89 -7.60
C LEU A 182 17.05 0.07 -6.42
N TYR A 183 15.80 -0.39 -6.48
CA TYR A 183 15.21 -1.25 -5.46
C TYR A 183 16.01 -2.54 -5.28
N LEU A 184 16.31 -3.23 -6.38
CA LEU A 184 17.09 -4.47 -6.36
C LEU A 184 18.49 -4.27 -5.79
N ARG A 185 19.17 -3.19 -6.20
CA ARG A 185 20.52 -2.84 -5.70
C ARG A 185 20.48 -2.57 -4.20
N CYS A 186 19.52 -1.78 -3.72
CA CYS A 186 19.39 -1.49 -2.30
C CYS A 186 19.08 -2.74 -1.47
N ARG A 187 18.32 -3.69 -2.00
CA ARG A 187 18.06 -4.96 -1.30
C ARG A 187 19.30 -5.83 -1.19
N LYS A 188 20.08 -5.95 -2.25
CA LYS A 188 21.34 -6.71 -2.21
C LYS A 188 22.28 -6.19 -1.12
N LEU A 189 22.37 -4.87 -0.98
CA LEU A 189 23.20 -4.21 0.05
C LEU A 189 22.62 -4.31 1.48
N ARG A 190 21.32 -4.65 1.62
CA ARG A 190 20.64 -4.85 2.92
C ARG A 190 20.57 -6.31 3.38
N ARG A 191 21.21 -7.25 2.68
CA ARG A 191 21.39 -8.59 3.23
C ARG A 191 22.26 -8.45 4.47
N PRO A 192 21.77 -8.82 5.66
CA PRO A 192 22.63 -8.83 6.86
C PRO A 192 23.78 -9.78 6.58
N LEU A 193 24.99 -9.37 6.93
CA LEU A 193 26.24 -10.16 6.79
C LEU A 193 26.20 -11.51 7.53
N TRP A 194 25.16 -11.76 8.35
CA TRP A 194 24.97 -13.01 9.11
C TRP A 194 24.07 -14.06 8.42
N MET A 195 23.61 -13.82 7.18
CA MET A 195 22.94 -14.80 6.32
C MET A 195 23.88 -15.29 5.22
N GLY A 196 25.09 -15.70 5.59
CA GLY A 196 26.00 -16.49 4.78
C GLY A 196 25.66 -17.96 4.89
#